data_5927e184294a17151770af4a11914548
#
_entry.id   5927e184294a17151770af4a11914548
#
_cell.length_a   1.000
_cell.length_b   1.000
_cell.length_c   1.000
_cell.angle_alpha   90.00
_cell.angle_beta   90.00
_cell.angle_gamma   90.00
#
_symmetry.space_group_name_H-M   'P 1'
#
loop_
_entity.id
_entity.type
_entity.pdbx_description
1 polymer ?
#
loop_
_entity_poly.entity_id
_entity_poly.type
_entity_poly.pdbx_seq_one_letter_code
_entity_poly.pdbx_strand_id
1 'polypeptide(L)'
;MPGDVLDAYERSEPRSEPETGLKTVRDPSEIGDVGTADRAGLEDGDEIGGSAHTGPGNIAKSTAIMAVGTIASRVTGFVRTIVLAAAIGTQLLGDAYQTAGMVPYMIYDLLIGGLLASVFVPFLVKRRKLDADGGNKTEQRLVTLMLLALFVLTLVSVLIAEWFIRIYAGGFSGDQYRVSVILARFLVLQIFFIGASGLASAMLNARNRFGAPMWAPVVNNIVIIGICLWFLSIAGPGRTPETVTESELALLGLGTALGQVVQAAVLVWALWAAGFRWRPRLDLRGSGLGEAAGAASWMMLYIVVAQVGALVSTNVATRAGSMSAELGYDTGSGIAAYKFASMLFQLPYAIIAVSVITALLPRMSEHVAAGRKDQVRSDFSRGFRLSSVLIVPIAVAMIVFAVPFCVMIYAQGSTSAEDAAAIGRILMVFCVMLIPFTLFQLQMRVFYALGDTRTPALISIPSEIAHAVTAISLLYFMADSPQHIVVWLPVPYGLYYIVGSVIMWYMLHKRLNGLDGRKTASTLFKLHVATIPAAAFSVLMIVVFNGLPGDLWPALASMVAGGLVGAVLFVVAAKFLNVTEVTSFLDLVRTRLRRR
;
A
#
# COMPACT_ATOMS: atom_id res chain seq x y z
N MET A 1 -35.38 27.62 19.70
CA MET A 1 -34.95 28.84 19.05
C MET A 1 -33.50 28.65 18.62
N PRO A 2 -33.21 28.48 17.36
CA PRO A 2 -31.87 28.54 16.82
C PRO A 2 -31.82 29.58 15.71
N GLY A 3 -31.22 30.70 15.98
CA GLY A 3 -31.01 31.77 15.03
C GLY A 3 -30.18 32.85 15.67
N ASP A 4 -28.84 32.71 15.72
CA ASP A 4 -27.95 33.82 16.11
C ASP A 4 -26.45 33.47 15.95
N VAL A 5 -26.06 32.67 14.95
CA VAL A 5 -24.64 32.35 14.69
C VAL A 5 -24.22 32.68 13.24
N LEU A 6 -25.12 33.18 12.40
CA LEU A 6 -24.81 33.48 10.98
C LEU A 6 -24.55 34.94 10.64
N ASP A 7 -24.76 35.90 11.58
CA ASP A 7 -24.65 37.35 11.32
C ASP A 7 -23.30 37.98 11.73
N ALA A 8 -22.32 37.23 12.14
CA ALA A 8 -21.03 37.75 12.61
C ALA A 8 -19.91 37.82 11.54
N TYR A 9 -20.18 37.47 10.27
CA TYR A 9 -19.12 37.38 9.24
C TYR A 9 -19.21 38.37 8.09
N GLU A 10 -20.16 39.33 8.14
CA GLU A 10 -20.37 40.30 7.04
C GLU A 10 -20.03 41.76 7.36
N ARG A 11 -19.29 42.10 8.41
CA ARG A 11 -18.85 43.47 8.65
C ARG A 11 -17.38 43.57 9.04
N SER A 12 -16.50 43.57 8.01
CA SER A 12 -15.21 44.26 8.09
C SER A 12 -14.76 44.67 6.69
N GLU A 13 -15.13 45.90 6.34
CA GLU A 13 -14.51 46.63 5.24
C GLU A 13 -13.05 46.99 5.58
N PRO A 14 -12.10 46.90 4.61
CA PRO A 14 -10.71 47.28 4.85
C PRO A 14 -10.53 48.80 4.73
N ARG A 15 -9.85 49.37 5.70
CA ARG A 15 -9.33 50.73 5.71
C ARG A 15 -8.26 50.94 4.64
N SER A 16 -8.34 52.08 3.95
CA SER A 16 -7.40 52.64 2.99
C SER A 16 -5.98 52.79 3.54
N GLU A 17 -4.98 52.25 2.84
CA GLU A 17 -3.57 52.59 2.99
C GLU A 17 -3.10 53.59 1.90
N PRO A 18 -2.04 54.38 2.15
CA PRO A 18 -1.64 55.49 1.30
C PRO A 18 -0.76 55.07 0.10
N GLU A 19 -0.93 55.81 -0.96
CA GLU A 19 -0.20 55.74 -2.22
C GLU A 19 1.32 55.85 -2.05
N THR A 20 2.06 54.83 -2.52
CA THR A 20 3.46 54.99 -2.90
C THR A 20 3.65 54.50 -4.35
N GLY A 21 4.19 55.42 -5.13
CA GLY A 21 4.26 55.36 -6.58
C GLY A 21 4.97 54.12 -7.15
N LEU A 22 4.31 53.45 -8.07
CA LEU A 22 4.87 52.47 -8.99
C LEU A 22 4.77 52.99 -10.42
N LYS A 23 5.93 53.09 -11.05
CA LYS A 23 6.14 53.47 -12.44
C LYS A 23 5.41 52.52 -13.39
N THR A 24 4.70 53.08 -14.32
CA THR A 24 4.04 52.44 -15.46
C THR A 24 4.96 51.48 -16.21
N VAL A 25 4.49 50.24 -16.40
CA VAL A 25 5.09 49.24 -17.28
C VAL A 25 4.74 49.60 -18.73
N ARG A 26 5.77 49.69 -19.57
CA ARG A 26 5.70 49.94 -21.01
C ARG A 26 5.12 48.76 -21.78
N ASP A 27 4.42 49.09 -22.84
CA ASP A 27 3.82 48.24 -23.88
C ASP A 27 4.84 47.28 -24.54
N PRO A 28 4.46 46.00 -24.79
CA PRO A 28 5.37 44.99 -25.36
C PRO A 28 5.58 45.03 -26.87
N SER A 29 5.20 46.10 -27.58
CA SER A 29 5.25 46.17 -29.05
C SER A 29 6.51 46.82 -29.66
N GLU A 30 7.51 47.22 -28.86
CA GLU A 30 8.75 47.81 -29.39
C GLU A 30 9.99 47.00 -28.95
N ILE A 31 10.27 45.89 -29.62
CA ILE A 31 11.64 45.35 -29.71
C ILE A 31 11.92 44.99 -31.18
N GLY A 32 12.54 45.94 -31.82
CA GLY A 32 13.12 45.79 -33.14
C GLY A 32 14.43 45.01 -33.08
N ASP A 33 14.65 44.33 -34.17
CA ASP A 33 15.81 43.66 -34.68
C ASP A 33 17.16 44.26 -34.24
N VAL A 34 18.05 43.50 -33.61
CA VAL A 34 19.49 43.81 -33.52
C VAL A 34 20.32 42.56 -33.82
N GLY A 35 21.12 42.75 -34.82
CA GLY A 35 21.92 41.79 -35.58
C GLY A 35 23.03 41.11 -34.83
N THR A 36 23.46 40.06 -35.52
CA THR A 36 24.66 39.28 -35.38
C THR A 36 25.94 40.14 -35.39
N ALA A 37 26.77 40.06 -34.33
CA ALA A 37 28.22 40.15 -34.42
C ALA A 37 28.93 39.79 -33.10
N ASP A 38 30.03 39.07 -33.30
CA ASP A 38 31.22 38.90 -32.48
C ASP A 38 31.23 37.80 -31.39
N ARG A 39 31.77 36.65 -31.89
CA ARG A 39 32.61 35.73 -31.11
C ARG A 39 34.02 36.34 -31.03
N ALA A 40 34.53 36.58 -29.82
CA ALA A 40 35.93 36.34 -29.44
C ALA A 40 36.18 36.70 -27.97
N GLY A 41 36.72 35.74 -27.21
CA GLY A 41 37.65 35.99 -26.11
C GLY A 41 37.01 36.20 -24.73
N LEU A 42 37.06 35.16 -23.90
CA LEU A 42 37.71 35.18 -22.61
C LEU A 42 37.60 33.76 -22.00
N GLU A 43 38.73 33.07 -22.07
CA GLU A 43 39.03 31.89 -21.25
C GLU A 43 39.36 32.32 -19.81
N ASP A 44 39.20 31.35 -18.92
CA ASP A 44 39.64 31.28 -17.53
C ASP A 44 38.71 31.84 -16.44
N GLY A 45 38.25 30.92 -15.58
CA GLY A 45 37.77 31.22 -14.26
C GLY A 45 36.75 30.23 -13.69
N ASP A 46 37.25 29.15 -13.09
CA ASP A 46 36.62 28.38 -12.00
C ASP A 46 35.27 27.63 -12.23
N GLU A 47 35.40 26.36 -12.60
CA GLU A 47 34.42 25.31 -12.36
C GLU A 47 34.14 25.12 -10.85
N ILE A 48 33.04 25.66 -10.36
CA ILE A 48 32.41 25.19 -9.12
C ILE A 48 30.92 25.00 -9.37
N GLY A 49 30.46 23.77 -9.37
CA GLY A 49 29.03 23.43 -9.27
C GLY A 49 28.47 22.68 -10.47
N GLY A 50 28.93 21.47 -10.74
CA GLY A 50 28.38 20.58 -11.74
C GLY A 50 26.89 20.27 -11.51
N SER A 51 26.01 21.03 -12.13
CA SER A 51 24.67 20.58 -12.46
C SER A 51 24.80 19.53 -13.56
N ALA A 52 24.81 18.24 -13.16
CA ALA A 52 24.77 17.16 -14.13
C ALA A 52 23.46 17.31 -14.94
N HIS A 53 23.56 17.84 -16.13
CA HIS A 53 22.56 17.75 -17.19
C HIS A 53 22.37 16.25 -17.48
N THR A 54 21.38 15.63 -16.82
CA THR A 54 20.90 14.29 -17.14
C THR A 54 20.20 14.37 -18.48
N GLY A 55 20.89 14.03 -19.56
CA GLY A 55 20.31 13.94 -20.91
C GLY A 55 19.12 12.99 -20.93
N PRO A 56 18.17 13.12 -21.87
CA PRO A 56 16.96 12.31 -21.96
C PRO A 56 17.20 10.79 -21.84
N GLY A 57 18.34 10.29 -22.30
CA GLY A 57 18.74 8.89 -22.20
C GLY A 57 19.02 8.40 -20.77
N ASN A 58 19.55 9.27 -19.89
CA ASN A 58 19.82 8.93 -18.49
C ASN A 58 18.54 8.88 -17.65
N ILE A 59 17.57 9.74 -17.96
CA ILE A 59 16.24 9.72 -17.29
C ILE A 59 15.50 8.43 -17.66
N ALA A 60 15.48 8.05 -18.94
CA ALA A 60 14.86 6.81 -19.40
C ALA A 60 15.49 5.56 -18.76
N LYS A 61 16.82 5.51 -18.65
CA LYS A 61 17.55 4.42 -18.00
C LYS A 61 17.24 4.33 -16.51
N SER A 62 17.22 5.46 -15.80
CA SER A 62 16.87 5.50 -14.37
C SER A 62 15.41 5.05 -14.13
N THR A 63 14.48 5.50 -14.96
CA THR A 63 13.07 5.09 -14.90
C THR A 63 12.90 3.59 -15.17
N ALA A 64 13.64 3.03 -16.15
CA ALA A 64 13.61 1.60 -16.43
C ALA A 64 14.15 0.77 -15.24
N ILE A 65 15.26 1.17 -14.62
CA ILE A 65 15.84 0.52 -13.44
C ILE A 65 14.85 0.54 -12.27
N MET A 66 14.17 1.66 -12.04
CA MET A 66 13.14 1.78 -11.01
C MET A 66 11.95 0.86 -11.29
N ALA A 67 11.45 0.81 -12.52
CA ALA A 67 10.33 -0.05 -12.89
C ALA A 67 10.67 -1.53 -12.72
N VAL A 68 11.84 -1.97 -13.19
CA VAL A 68 12.32 -3.36 -13.02
C VAL A 68 12.52 -3.68 -11.55
N GLY A 69 13.12 -2.79 -10.76
CA GLY A 69 13.29 -2.99 -9.31
C GLY A 69 11.96 -3.13 -8.57
N THR A 70 10.97 -2.31 -8.95
CA THR A 70 9.62 -2.40 -8.37
C THR A 70 8.96 -3.74 -8.69
N ILE A 71 9.03 -4.20 -9.95
CA ILE A 71 8.48 -5.50 -10.37
C ILE A 71 9.21 -6.63 -9.63
N ALA A 72 10.56 -6.61 -9.61
CA ALA A 72 11.35 -7.62 -8.91
C ALA A 72 11.00 -7.69 -7.42
N SER A 73 10.82 -6.54 -6.75
CA SER A 73 10.40 -6.47 -5.36
C SER A 73 9.00 -7.08 -5.13
N ARG A 74 8.05 -6.85 -6.05
CA ARG A 74 6.70 -7.44 -5.97
C ARG A 74 6.72 -8.95 -6.19
N VAL A 75 7.46 -9.42 -7.21
CA VAL A 75 7.59 -10.85 -7.50
C VAL A 75 8.29 -11.59 -6.36
N THR A 76 9.42 -11.09 -5.88
CA THR A 76 10.14 -11.73 -4.76
C THR A 76 9.33 -11.68 -3.46
N GLY A 77 8.57 -10.60 -3.21
CA GLY A 77 7.65 -10.51 -2.07
C GLY A 77 6.52 -11.54 -2.16
N PHE A 78 5.99 -11.79 -3.35
CA PHE A 78 4.99 -12.82 -3.59
C PHE A 78 5.58 -14.23 -3.35
N VAL A 79 6.74 -14.53 -3.93
CA VAL A 79 7.45 -15.80 -3.69
C VAL A 79 7.74 -16.01 -2.21
N ARG A 80 8.20 -14.96 -1.50
CA ARG A 80 8.39 -15.02 -0.04
C ARG A 80 7.13 -15.46 0.70
N THR A 81 5.97 -14.95 0.30
CA THR A 81 4.70 -15.30 0.96
C THR A 81 4.34 -16.77 0.74
N ILE A 82 4.58 -17.31 -0.46
CA ILE A 82 4.36 -18.73 -0.77
C ILE A 82 5.30 -19.61 0.08
N VAL A 83 6.60 -19.28 0.10
CA VAL A 83 7.59 -20.05 0.85
C VAL A 83 7.34 -19.96 2.37
N LEU A 84 6.89 -18.80 2.85
CA LEU A 84 6.50 -18.62 4.25
C LEU A 84 5.29 -19.52 4.60
N ALA A 85 4.25 -19.53 3.76
CA ALA A 85 3.09 -20.40 3.96
C ALA A 85 3.50 -21.89 3.95
N ALA A 86 4.40 -22.29 3.04
CA ALA A 86 4.93 -23.65 3.00
C ALA A 86 5.74 -24.02 4.27
N ALA A 87 6.45 -23.05 4.86
CA ALA A 87 7.29 -23.28 6.04
C ALA A 87 6.48 -23.40 7.34
N ILE A 88 5.57 -22.46 7.61
CA ILE A 88 4.87 -22.36 8.90
C ILE A 88 3.39 -22.73 8.84
N GLY A 89 2.83 -22.93 7.65
CA GLY A 89 1.40 -23.22 7.46
C GLY A 89 0.48 -22.02 7.71
N THR A 90 -0.82 -22.31 7.76
CA THR A 90 -1.88 -21.34 8.01
C THR A 90 -2.67 -21.62 9.29
N GLN A 91 -2.19 -22.58 10.09
CA GLN A 91 -2.77 -22.98 11.36
C GLN A 91 -2.12 -22.21 12.54
N LEU A 92 -2.20 -22.74 13.74
CA LEU A 92 -1.81 -22.08 14.99
C LEU A 92 -0.39 -21.48 15.00
N LEU A 93 0.61 -22.14 14.39
CA LEU A 93 1.98 -21.61 14.28
C LEU A 93 2.03 -20.43 13.29
N GLY A 94 1.36 -20.56 12.16
CA GLY A 94 1.21 -19.47 11.18
C GLY A 94 0.53 -18.26 11.80
N ASP A 95 -0.53 -18.48 12.57
CA ASP A 95 -1.25 -17.41 13.28
C ASP A 95 -0.37 -16.72 14.32
N ALA A 96 0.41 -17.49 15.08
CA ALA A 96 1.38 -16.96 16.05
C ALA A 96 2.42 -16.04 15.38
N TYR A 97 3.00 -16.50 14.26
CA TYR A 97 4.00 -15.74 13.51
C TYR A 97 3.40 -14.46 12.88
N GLN A 98 2.23 -14.57 12.24
CA GLN A 98 1.59 -13.42 11.59
C GLN A 98 1.17 -12.35 12.62
N THR A 99 0.65 -12.79 13.77
CA THR A 99 0.26 -11.87 14.86
C THR A 99 1.50 -11.17 15.45
N ALA A 100 2.56 -11.93 15.73
CA ALA A 100 3.82 -11.39 16.24
C ALA A 100 4.46 -10.37 15.27
N GLY A 101 4.31 -10.60 13.96
CA GLY A 101 4.80 -9.71 12.90
C GLY A 101 4.00 -8.43 12.72
N MET A 102 2.79 -8.29 13.29
CA MET A 102 1.98 -7.09 13.11
C MET A 102 2.56 -5.86 13.80
N VAL A 103 3.17 -6.04 14.96
CA VAL A 103 3.70 -4.93 15.77
C VAL A 103 4.77 -4.12 15.02
N PRO A 104 5.82 -4.72 14.44
CA PRO A 104 6.77 -3.99 13.62
C PRO A 104 6.14 -3.24 12.45
N TYR A 105 5.15 -3.85 11.77
CA TYR A 105 4.48 -3.23 10.62
C TYR A 105 3.59 -2.05 11.04
N MET A 106 2.88 -2.15 12.16
CA MET A 106 2.10 -1.03 12.71
C MET A 106 2.98 0.20 12.96
N ILE A 107 4.13 -0.01 13.59
CA ILE A 107 5.08 1.06 13.88
C ILE A 107 5.70 1.61 12.58
N TYR A 108 5.97 0.75 11.61
CA TYR A 108 6.40 1.15 10.28
C TYR A 108 5.40 2.09 9.60
N ASP A 109 4.11 1.76 9.60
CA ASP A 109 3.06 2.58 9.01
C ASP A 109 2.94 3.95 9.69
N LEU A 110 3.03 3.98 11.03
CA LEU A 110 3.02 5.22 11.80
C LEU A 110 4.22 6.11 11.48
N LEU A 111 5.41 5.52 11.34
CA LEU A 111 6.65 6.26 11.07
C LEU A 111 6.74 6.72 9.62
N ILE A 112 6.55 5.81 8.66
CA ILE A 112 6.76 6.12 7.23
C ILE A 112 5.55 6.82 6.64
N GLY A 113 4.34 6.34 6.91
CA GLY A 113 3.11 6.95 6.40
C GLY A 113 2.84 8.31 7.00
N GLY A 114 3.12 8.50 8.30
CA GLY A 114 2.84 9.74 9.01
C GLY A 114 4.01 10.72 9.02
N LEU A 115 5.13 10.35 9.57
CA LEU A 115 6.21 11.28 9.94
C LEU A 115 7.23 11.50 8.82
N LEU A 116 7.73 10.43 8.19
CA LEU A 116 8.80 10.53 7.19
C LEU A 116 8.34 11.13 5.86
N ALA A 117 7.21 10.67 5.32
CA ALA A 117 6.75 11.13 4.02
C ALA A 117 6.18 12.55 4.07
N SER A 118 5.45 12.91 5.13
CA SER A 118 4.72 14.19 5.23
C SER A 118 5.55 15.32 5.83
N VAL A 119 6.50 15.02 6.71
CA VAL A 119 7.28 16.01 7.47
C VAL A 119 8.74 16.02 7.05
N PHE A 120 9.38 14.85 7.10
CA PHE A 120 10.83 14.76 7.01
C PHE A 120 11.35 15.14 5.61
N VAL A 121 10.78 14.59 4.54
CA VAL A 121 11.25 14.83 3.17
C VAL A 121 11.05 16.30 2.73
N PRO A 122 9.86 16.92 2.88
CA PRO A 122 9.67 18.33 2.54
C PRO A 122 10.56 19.25 3.37
N PHE A 123 10.72 18.95 4.65
CA PHE A 123 11.57 19.71 5.56
C PHE A 123 13.05 19.67 5.14
N LEU A 124 13.58 18.48 4.82
CA LEU A 124 14.96 18.35 4.33
C LEU A 124 15.18 19.11 3.02
N VAL A 125 14.25 19.02 2.07
CA VAL A 125 14.34 19.73 0.79
C VAL A 125 14.33 21.24 1.01
N LYS A 126 13.47 21.75 1.92
CA LYS A 126 13.42 23.18 2.29
C LYS A 126 14.73 23.64 2.92
N ARG A 127 15.25 22.89 3.89
CA ARG A 127 16.50 23.25 4.60
C ARG A 127 17.73 23.19 3.71
N ARG A 128 17.81 22.24 2.79
CA ARG A 128 18.88 22.19 1.80
C ARG A 128 18.98 23.45 0.93
N LYS A 129 17.84 24.14 0.68
CA LYS A 129 17.78 25.38 -0.09
C LYS A 129 18.04 26.62 0.75
N LEU A 130 17.71 26.60 2.05
CA LEU A 130 17.72 27.79 2.91
C LEU A 130 18.95 27.89 3.81
N ASP A 131 19.48 26.75 4.27
CA ASP A 131 20.60 26.75 5.20
C ASP A 131 21.94 26.98 4.45
N ALA A 132 22.78 27.86 4.98
CA ALA A 132 24.08 28.21 4.39
C ALA A 132 25.06 27.03 4.22
N ASP A 133 24.85 25.94 5.00
CA ASP A 133 25.63 24.70 4.93
C ASP A 133 24.95 23.62 4.04
N GLY A 134 23.98 24.01 3.23
CA GLY A 134 23.20 23.08 2.42
C GLY A 134 22.35 22.11 3.25
N GLY A 135 21.97 22.48 4.47
CA GLY A 135 21.13 21.68 5.37
C GLY A 135 21.86 20.52 6.08
N ASN A 136 23.18 20.44 5.94
CA ASN A 136 23.94 19.28 6.42
C ASN A 136 23.85 19.11 7.94
N LYS A 137 23.96 20.19 8.71
CA LYS A 137 23.83 20.14 10.18
C LYS A 137 22.43 19.71 10.61
N THR A 138 21.41 20.22 9.95
CA THR A 138 20.00 19.88 10.20
C THR A 138 19.74 18.41 9.88
N GLU A 139 20.27 17.91 8.77
CA GLU A 139 20.17 16.50 8.38
C GLU A 139 20.82 15.56 9.40
N GLN A 140 22.04 15.88 9.89
CA GLN A 140 22.74 15.11 10.91
C GLN A 140 21.96 15.04 12.24
N ARG A 141 21.38 16.16 12.68
CA ARG A 141 20.53 16.23 13.89
C ARG A 141 19.29 15.34 13.75
N LEU A 142 18.57 15.47 12.63
CA LEU A 142 17.36 14.69 12.38
C LEU A 142 17.64 13.20 12.32
N VAL A 143 18.71 12.79 11.64
CA VAL A 143 19.13 11.38 11.57
C VAL A 143 19.45 10.86 12.96
N THR A 144 20.22 11.62 13.77
CA THR A 144 20.58 11.20 15.13
C THR A 144 19.36 11.07 16.03
N LEU A 145 18.45 12.05 15.99
CA LEU A 145 17.22 12.02 16.77
C LEU A 145 16.33 10.84 16.37
N MET A 146 16.16 10.62 15.07
CA MET A 146 15.33 9.52 14.55
C MET A 146 15.91 8.16 14.94
N LEU A 147 17.21 7.94 14.77
CA LEU A 147 17.85 6.67 15.17
C LEU A 147 17.76 6.43 16.68
N LEU A 148 17.93 7.48 17.49
CA LEU A 148 17.75 7.37 18.94
C LEU A 148 16.30 7.04 19.31
N ALA A 149 15.34 7.72 18.70
CA ALA A 149 13.90 7.44 18.91
C ALA A 149 13.54 6.00 18.49
N LEU A 150 14.04 5.52 17.35
CA LEU A 150 13.87 4.15 16.89
C LEU A 150 14.49 3.13 17.84
N PHE A 151 15.67 3.41 18.37
CA PHE A 151 16.34 2.55 19.32
C PHE A 151 15.53 2.43 20.62
N VAL A 152 15.12 3.56 21.19
CA VAL A 152 14.28 3.59 22.40
C VAL A 152 12.96 2.90 22.16
N LEU A 153 12.30 3.17 21.02
CA LEU A 153 11.04 2.55 20.65
C LEU A 153 11.17 1.01 20.52
N THR A 154 12.26 0.55 19.89
CA THR A 154 12.54 -0.89 19.77
C THR A 154 12.74 -1.52 21.16
N LEU A 155 13.53 -0.89 22.02
CA LEU A 155 13.78 -1.38 23.39
C LEU A 155 12.47 -1.47 24.19
N VAL A 156 11.66 -0.40 24.16
CA VAL A 156 10.34 -0.39 24.80
C VAL A 156 9.44 -1.48 24.21
N SER A 157 9.42 -1.65 22.88
CA SER A 157 8.61 -2.67 22.22
C SER A 157 8.99 -4.09 22.61
N VAL A 158 10.28 -4.38 22.83
CA VAL A 158 10.74 -5.68 23.36
C VAL A 158 10.19 -5.92 24.77
N LEU A 159 10.22 -4.90 25.62
CA LEU A 159 9.74 -5.01 27.01
C LEU A 159 8.23 -5.21 27.09
N ILE A 160 7.47 -4.57 26.20
CA ILE A 160 5.99 -4.66 26.18
C ILE A 160 5.45 -5.63 25.14
N ALA A 161 6.30 -6.47 24.52
CA ALA A 161 5.89 -7.42 23.47
C ALA A 161 4.77 -8.36 23.92
N GLU A 162 4.80 -8.82 25.15
CA GLU A 162 3.76 -9.65 25.75
C GLU A 162 2.40 -8.93 25.81
N TRP A 163 2.40 -7.66 26.18
CA TRP A 163 1.19 -6.85 26.23
C TRP A 163 0.57 -6.65 24.84
N PHE A 164 1.41 -6.50 23.80
CA PHE A 164 0.92 -6.46 22.42
C PHE A 164 0.21 -7.76 22.04
N ILE A 165 0.81 -8.93 22.35
CA ILE A 165 0.18 -10.21 22.04
C ILE A 165 -1.15 -10.35 22.78
N ARG A 166 -1.24 -9.96 24.04
CA ARG A 166 -2.52 -9.97 24.79
C ARG A 166 -3.61 -9.15 24.13
N ILE A 167 -3.27 -8.00 23.56
CA ILE A 167 -4.24 -7.12 22.89
C ILE A 167 -4.64 -7.66 21.52
N TYR A 168 -3.66 -8.09 20.70
CA TYR A 168 -3.91 -8.52 19.34
C TYR A 168 -4.44 -9.95 19.23
N ALA A 169 -4.11 -10.80 20.17
CA ALA A 169 -4.42 -12.23 20.16
C ALA A 169 -5.10 -12.68 21.46
N GLY A 170 -6.16 -12.00 21.83
CA GLY A 170 -6.90 -12.30 23.07
C GLY A 170 -7.54 -13.70 23.14
N GLY A 171 -7.53 -14.47 22.03
CA GLY A 171 -7.97 -15.86 21.99
C GLY A 171 -6.82 -16.88 22.16
N PHE A 172 -5.55 -16.46 22.07
CA PHE A 172 -4.42 -17.39 22.17
C PHE A 172 -4.20 -17.85 23.62
N SER A 173 -3.95 -19.15 23.78
CA SER A 173 -3.71 -19.79 25.07
C SER A 173 -2.53 -20.78 24.98
N GLY A 174 -2.08 -21.29 26.12
CA GLY A 174 -1.07 -22.34 26.20
C GLY A 174 0.21 -22.05 25.38
N ASP A 175 0.64 -23.06 24.62
CA ASP A 175 1.85 -22.99 23.81
C ASP A 175 1.75 -21.99 22.65
N GLN A 176 0.59 -21.80 22.06
CA GLN A 176 0.39 -20.79 21.00
C GLN A 176 0.68 -19.37 21.51
N TYR A 177 0.21 -19.04 22.71
CA TYR A 177 0.50 -17.74 23.34
C TYR A 177 2.00 -17.59 23.63
N ARG A 178 2.63 -18.63 24.24
CA ARG A 178 4.07 -18.66 24.54
C ARG A 178 4.92 -18.42 23.28
N VAL A 179 4.64 -19.19 22.23
CA VAL A 179 5.32 -19.07 20.93
C VAL A 179 5.14 -17.68 20.32
N SER A 180 3.92 -17.12 20.38
CA SER A 180 3.63 -15.78 19.86
C SER A 180 4.45 -14.70 20.60
N VAL A 181 4.59 -14.79 21.92
CA VAL A 181 5.39 -13.84 22.71
C VAL A 181 6.88 -13.95 22.38
N ILE A 182 7.42 -15.18 22.25
CA ILE A 182 8.81 -15.39 21.86
C ILE A 182 9.08 -14.80 20.48
N LEU A 183 8.24 -15.13 19.50
CA LEU A 183 8.36 -14.58 18.14
C LEU A 183 8.23 -13.05 18.13
N ALA A 184 7.30 -12.49 18.91
CA ALA A 184 7.13 -11.03 19.01
C ALA A 184 8.40 -10.35 19.52
N ARG A 185 9.06 -10.88 20.58
CA ARG A 185 10.32 -10.34 21.10
C ARG A 185 11.43 -10.33 20.05
N PHE A 186 11.51 -11.34 19.18
CA PHE A 186 12.48 -11.37 18.08
C PHE A 186 12.08 -10.42 16.94
N LEU A 187 10.80 -10.45 16.55
CA LEU A 187 10.33 -9.67 15.39
C LEU A 187 10.29 -8.17 15.66
N VAL A 188 10.06 -7.70 16.90
CA VAL A 188 10.09 -6.26 17.21
C VAL A 188 11.47 -5.64 17.04
N LEU A 189 12.57 -6.43 17.03
CA LEU A 189 13.91 -5.93 16.70
C LEU A 189 13.96 -5.31 15.29
N GLN A 190 13.08 -5.73 14.41
CA GLN A 190 12.96 -5.17 13.04
C GLN A 190 12.59 -3.68 13.05
N ILE A 191 11.93 -3.17 14.11
CA ILE A 191 11.46 -1.76 14.18
C ILE A 191 12.60 -0.79 13.90
N PHE A 192 13.75 -1.00 14.54
CA PHE A 192 14.93 -0.17 14.33
C PHE A 192 15.37 -0.18 12.85
N PHE A 193 15.50 -1.36 12.27
CA PHE A 193 16.04 -1.52 10.91
C PHE A 193 15.03 -1.10 9.84
N ILE A 194 13.72 -1.30 10.08
CA ILE A 194 12.65 -0.81 9.21
C ILE A 194 12.66 0.73 9.18
N GLY A 195 12.73 1.36 10.34
CA GLY A 195 12.80 2.82 10.45
C GLY A 195 14.07 3.40 9.84
N ALA A 196 15.24 2.79 10.11
CA ALA A 196 16.51 3.17 9.51
C ALA A 196 16.50 3.02 7.97
N SER A 197 15.89 1.95 7.45
CA SER A 197 15.70 1.75 6.01
C SER A 197 14.82 2.82 5.38
N GLY A 198 13.71 3.16 6.04
CA GLY A 198 12.81 4.24 5.61
C GLY A 198 13.51 5.60 5.57
N LEU A 199 14.26 5.92 6.61
CA LEU A 199 15.07 7.14 6.71
C LEU A 199 16.13 7.21 5.60
N ALA A 200 16.92 6.15 5.42
CA ALA A 200 17.94 6.08 4.38
C ALA A 200 17.32 6.18 2.97
N SER A 201 16.17 5.53 2.73
CA SER A 201 15.42 5.64 1.48
C SER A 201 14.94 7.07 1.22
N ALA A 202 14.37 7.75 2.22
CA ALA A 202 13.94 9.14 2.13
C ALA A 202 15.11 10.07 1.78
N MET A 203 16.27 9.87 2.43
CA MET A 203 17.49 10.64 2.17
C MET A 203 18.06 10.38 0.78
N LEU A 204 18.04 9.14 0.29
CA LEU A 204 18.47 8.77 -1.07
C LEU A 204 17.53 9.38 -2.11
N ASN A 205 16.21 9.32 -1.89
CA ASN A 205 15.22 9.95 -2.78
C ASN A 205 15.39 11.46 -2.86
N ALA A 206 15.67 12.12 -1.71
CA ALA A 206 15.98 13.56 -1.66
C ALA A 206 17.29 13.93 -2.41
N ARG A 207 18.15 12.94 -2.69
CA ARG A 207 19.38 13.06 -3.51
C ARG A 207 19.21 12.59 -4.94
N ASN A 208 17.97 12.33 -5.41
CA ASN A 208 17.65 11.74 -6.71
C ASN A 208 18.33 10.36 -6.96
N ARG A 209 18.59 9.60 -5.89
CA ARG A 209 19.18 8.26 -5.94
C ARG A 209 18.10 7.20 -5.66
N PHE A 210 17.29 6.87 -6.66
CA PHE A 210 16.12 6.00 -6.50
C PHE A 210 16.44 4.49 -6.62
N GLY A 211 17.59 4.11 -7.18
CA GLY A 211 17.91 2.71 -7.45
C GLY A 211 17.94 1.84 -6.19
N ALA A 212 18.77 2.19 -5.21
CA ALA A 212 18.92 1.40 -3.98
C ALA A 212 17.59 1.24 -3.20
N PRO A 213 16.75 2.28 -3.01
CA PRO A 213 15.43 2.14 -2.38
C PRO A 213 14.49 1.13 -3.07
N MET A 214 14.58 0.98 -4.40
CA MET A 214 13.74 0.05 -5.16
C MET A 214 14.24 -1.40 -5.09
N TRP A 215 15.57 -1.61 -4.97
CA TRP A 215 16.17 -2.95 -4.96
C TRP A 215 16.41 -3.52 -3.56
N ALA A 216 16.55 -2.68 -2.52
CA ALA A 216 16.79 -3.14 -1.16
C ALA A 216 15.69 -4.10 -0.62
N PRO A 217 14.39 -3.91 -0.90
CA PRO A 217 13.35 -4.87 -0.49
C PRO A 217 13.49 -6.24 -1.16
N VAL A 218 14.09 -6.32 -2.37
CA VAL A 218 14.37 -7.60 -3.03
C VAL A 218 15.34 -8.43 -2.20
N VAL A 219 16.39 -7.78 -1.69
CA VAL A 219 17.40 -8.46 -0.84
C VAL A 219 16.77 -8.98 0.44
N ASN A 220 15.94 -8.18 1.10
CA ASN A 220 15.17 -8.62 2.27
C ASN A 220 14.31 -9.86 1.98
N ASN A 221 13.57 -9.84 0.87
CA ASN A 221 12.74 -10.97 0.48
C ASN A 221 13.57 -12.25 0.25
N ILE A 222 14.73 -12.13 -0.42
CA ILE A 222 15.63 -13.27 -0.68
C ILE A 222 16.15 -13.86 0.65
N VAL A 223 16.55 -13.02 1.60
CA VAL A 223 17.00 -13.48 2.92
C VAL A 223 15.89 -14.23 3.63
N ILE A 224 14.67 -13.69 3.68
CA ILE A 224 13.54 -14.37 4.35
C ILE A 224 13.18 -15.68 3.65
N ILE A 225 13.21 -15.72 2.31
CA ILE A 225 13.02 -16.97 1.55
C ILE A 225 14.08 -18.01 1.97
N GLY A 226 15.36 -17.63 2.02
CA GLY A 226 16.43 -18.49 2.47
C GLY A 226 16.24 -19.03 3.88
N ILE A 227 15.83 -18.18 4.82
CA ILE A 227 15.52 -18.57 6.21
C ILE A 227 14.33 -19.55 6.27
N CYS A 228 13.25 -19.29 5.55
CA CYS A 228 12.09 -20.19 5.53
C CYS A 228 12.44 -21.56 4.91
N LEU A 229 13.23 -21.59 3.84
CA LEU A 229 13.72 -22.85 3.25
C LEU A 229 14.67 -23.58 4.19
N TRP A 230 15.54 -22.87 4.90
CA TRP A 230 16.40 -23.47 5.92
C TRP A 230 15.59 -24.03 7.08
N PHE A 231 14.61 -23.27 7.60
CA PHE A 231 13.68 -23.76 8.61
C PHE A 231 12.99 -25.05 8.15
N LEU A 232 12.45 -25.07 6.92
CA LEU A 232 11.77 -26.22 6.37
C LEU A 232 12.71 -27.45 6.24
N SER A 233 14.00 -27.24 5.95
CA SER A 233 14.98 -28.30 5.80
C SER A 233 15.37 -28.97 7.12
N ILE A 234 15.36 -28.22 8.25
CA ILE A 234 15.74 -28.76 9.57
C ILE A 234 14.54 -29.19 10.41
N ALA A 235 13.45 -28.44 10.38
CA ALA A 235 12.26 -28.70 11.16
C ALA A 235 11.29 -29.67 10.46
N GLY A 236 11.32 -29.70 9.12
CA GLY A 236 10.30 -30.37 8.31
C GLY A 236 8.98 -29.62 8.28
N PRO A 237 7.99 -30.08 7.49
CA PRO A 237 6.65 -29.53 7.46
C PRO A 237 5.81 -29.95 8.67
N GLY A 238 4.73 -29.21 8.97
CA GLY A 238 3.72 -29.58 9.96
C GLY A 238 4.12 -29.29 11.42
N ARG A 239 5.03 -28.36 11.68
CA ARG A 239 5.32 -27.92 13.05
C ARG A 239 4.12 -27.21 13.65
N THR A 240 3.83 -27.55 14.92
CA THR A 240 2.78 -26.92 15.74
C THR A 240 3.41 -26.12 16.89
N PRO A 241 2.66 -25.27 17.59
CA PRO A 241 3.19 -24.56 18.76
C PRO A 241 3.75 -25.47 19.87
N GLU A 242 3.25 -26.71 19.99
CA GLU A 242 3.70 -27.70 20.97
C GLU A 242 5.01 -28.39 20.54
N THR A 243 5.24 -28.56 19.23
CA THR A 243 6.38 -29.31 18.69
C THR A 243 7.54 -28.45 18.24
N VAL A 244 7.33 -27.15 18.05
CA VAL A 244 8.38 -26.21 17.63
C VAL A 244 9.35 -25.93 18.78
N THR A 245 10.64 -26.03 18.50
CA THR A 245 11.69 -25.76 19.48
C THR A 245 12.05 -24.27 19.57
N GLU A 246 12.67 -23.85 20.68
CA GLU A 246 13.11 -22.46 20.85
C GLU A 246 14.17 -22.05 19.81
N SER A 247 15.04 -22.98 19.39
CA SER A 247 16.03 -22.74 18.34
C SER A 247 15.38 -22.53 16.97
N GLU A 248 14.31 -23.27 16.65
CA GLU A 248 13.51 -23.09 15.44
C GLU A 248 12.76 -21.75 15.45
N LEU A 249 12.22 -21.35 16.61
CA LEU A 249 11.59 -20.03 16.79
C LEU A 249 12.60 -18.88 16.65
N ALA A 250 13.80 -19.05 17.22
CA ALA A 250 14.87 -18.09 17.06
C ALA A 250 15.32 -17.97 15.59
N LEU A 251 15.43 -19.07 14.87
CA LEU A 251 15.73 -19.06 13.44
C LEU A 251 14.67 -18.28 12.65
N LEU A 252 13.39 -18.53 12.87
CA LEU A 252 12.30 -17.83 12.19
C LEU A 252 12.28 -16.33 12.56
N GLY A 253 12.32 -16.01 13.86
CA GLY A 253 12.19 -14.64 14.35
C GLY A 253 13.42 -13.79 14.04
N LEU A 254 14.62 -14.23 14.45
CA LEU A 254 15.88 -13.52 14.18
C LEU A 254 16.25 -13.55 12.70
N GLY A 255 15.98 -14.67 12.00
CA GLY A 255 16.20 -14.78 10.57
C GLY A 255 15.36 -13.79 9.76
N THR A 256 14.09 -13.61 10.16
CA THR A 256 13.23 -12.56 9.56
C THR A 256 13.76 -11.17 9.89
N ALA A 257 14.20 -10.92 11.12
CA ALA A 257 14.84 -9.66 11.49
C ALA A 257 16.13 -9.41 10.70
N LEU A 258 16.93 -10.45 10.44
CA LEU A 258 18.15 -10.37 9.62
C LEU A 258 17.84 -9.86 8.20
N GLY A 259 16.72 -10.23 7.61
CA GLY A 259 16.29 -9.68 6.32
C GLY A 259 16.20 -8.14 6.35
N GLN A 260 15.64 -7.57 7.42
CA GLN A 260 15.56 -6.13 7.60
C GLN A 260 16.93 -5.48 7.91
N VAL A 261 17.79 -6.18 8.64
CA VAL A 261 19.19 -5.74 8.88
C VAL A 261 19.93 -5.62 7.57
N VAL A 262 19.87 -6.63 6.71
CA VAL A 262 20.56 -6.63 5.40
C VAL A 262 19.98 -5.55 4.48
N GLN A 263 18.66 -5.38 4.46
CA GLN A 263 18.01 -4.28 3.72
C GLN A 263 18.52 -2.90 4.18
N ALA A 264 18.57 -2.68 5.50
CA ALA A 264 19.08 -1.43 6.08
C ALA A 264 20.55 -1.23 5.74
N ALA A 265 21.38 -2.27 5.83
CA ALA A 265 22.80 -2.21 5.49
C ALA A 265 23.04 -1.82 4.03
N VAL A 266 22.29 -2.38 3.08
CA VAL A 266 22.35 -2.03 1.65
C VAL A 266 21.99 -0.54 1.45
N LEU A 267 20.96 -0.04 2.11
CA LEU A 267 20.53 1.36 2.00
C LEU A 267 21.53 2.33 2.65
N VAL A 268 22.07 1.98 3.82
CA VAL A 268 23.09 2.76 4.51
C VAL A 268 24.38 2.79 3.67
N TRP A 269 24.79 1.65 3.09
CA TRP A 269 25.92 1.59 2.17
C TRP A 269 25.72 2.48 0.93
N ALA A 270 24.53 2.42 0.32
CA ALA A 270 24.19 3.28 -0.82
C ALA A 270 24.19 4.77 -0.45
N LEU A 271 23.73 5.11 0.77
CA LEU A 271 23.75 6.47 1.28
C LEU A 271 25.20 6.95 1.56
N TRP A 272 26.03 6.05 2.08
CA TRP A 272 27.47 6.31 2.25
C TRP A 272 28.17 6.54 0.90
N ALA A 273 27.87 5.72 -0.11
CA ALA A 273 28.36 5.87 -1.49
C ALA A 273 27.84 7.16 -2.15
N ALA A 274 26.70 7.69 -1.71
CA ALA A 274 26.16 8.98 -2.14
C ALA A 274 26.82 10.20 -1.43
N GLY A 275 27.88 9.97 -0.64
CA GLY A 275 28.63 11.00 0.04
C GLY A 275 28.14 11.40 1.44
N PHE A 276 27.06 10.81 1.92
CA PHE A 276 26.59 11.09 3.28
C PHE A 276 27.50 10.40 4.31
N ARG A 277 27.98 11.19 5.28
CA ARG A 277 28.76 10.71 6.43
C ARG A 277 28.05 11.12 7.69
N TRP A 278 27.49 10.15 8.38
CA TRP A 278 26.80 10.41 9.63
C TRP A 278 27.75 10.88 10.73
N ARG A 279 27.41 12.01 11.35
CA ARG A 279 28.08 12.57 12.52
C ARG A 279 27.01 12.85 13.57
N PRO A 280 26.97 12.10 14.69
CA PRO A 280 25.95 12.27 15.73
C PRO A 280 25.90 13.71 16.26
N ARG A 281 24.69 14.29 16.32
CA ARG A 281 24.44 15.63 16.86
C ARG A 281 23.16 15.62 17.70
N LEU A 282 23.27 16.02 18.98
CA LEU A 282 22.17 16.08 19.94
C LEU A 282 21.64 17.51 20.18
N ASP A 283 22.18 18.48 19.48
CA ASP A 283 21.75 19.88 19.57
C ASP A 283 20.38 20.07 18.89
N LEU A 284 19.30 20.19 19.69
CA LEU A 284 17.90 20.23 19.22
C LEU A 284 17.36 21.66 18.98
N ARG A 285 18.11 22.72 19.35
CA ARG A 285 17.64 24.09 19.25
C ARG A 285 17.51 24.55 17.79
N GLY A 286 16.35 25.07 17.42
CA GLY A 286 16.09 25.65 16.08
C GLY A 286 15.73 24.66 14.99
N SER A 287 15.21 23.47 15.33
CA SER A 287 14.88 22.42 14.35
C SER A 287 13.66 22.73 13.44
N GLY A 288 12.80 23.70 13.78
CA GLY A 288 11.65 24.09 12.94
C GLY A 288 10.59 23.00 12.73
N LEU A 289 10.62 21.91 13.51
CA LEU A 289 9.72 20.76 13.37
C LEU A 289 8.24 21.08 13.68
N GLY A 290 7.96 22.17 14.42
CA GLY A 290 6.61 22.52 14.82
C GLY A 290 5.69 22.91 13.66
N GLU A 291 6.20 23.59 12.63
CA GLU A 291 5.40 24.01 11.47
C GLU A 291 4.94 22.82 10.60
N ALA A 292 5.76 21.77 10.52
CA ALA A 292 5.45 20.58 9.74
C ALA A 292 4.48 19.64 10.47
N ALA A 293 4.39 19.74 11.80
CA ALA A 293 3.55 18.87 12.64
C ALA A 293 2.04 19.04 12.38
N GLY A 294 1.58 20.26 12.04
CA GLY A 294 0.17 20.55 11.83
C GLY A 294 -0.45 19.81 10.62
N ALA A 295 0.24 19.78 9.48
CA ALA A 295 -0.23 19.05 8.30
C ALA A 295 -0.14 17.52 8.48
N ALA A 296 0.87 17.06 9.24
CA ALA A 296 1.06 15.66 9.55
C ALA A 296 0.04 15.10 10.54
N SER A 297 -0.54 15.93 11.42
CA SER A 297 -1.45 15.47 12.47
C SER A 297 -2.70 14.78 11.93
N TRP A 298 -3.32 15.29 10.84
CA TRP A 298 -4.48 14.67 10.21
C TRP A 298 -4.13 13.33 9.53
N MET A 299 -2.97 13.27 8.91
CA MET A 299 -2.49 12.03 8.30
C MET A 299 -2.15 10.98 9.37
N MET A 300 -1.59 11.43 10.50
CA MET A 300 -1.36 10.56 11.66
C MET A 300 -2.68 10.04 12.25
N LEU A 301 -3.70 10.89 12.39
CA LEU A 301 -5.04 10.46 12.82
C LEU A 301 -5.60 9.38 11.90
N TYR A 302 -5.51 9.57 10.56
CA TYR A 302 -5.94 8.56 9.60
C TYR A 302 -5.22 7.21 9.82
N ILE A 303 -3.90 7.24 10.01
CA ILE A 303 -3.11 6.03 10.23
C ILE A 303 -3.48 5.37 11.57
N VAL A 304 -3.64 6.15 12.64
CA VAL A 304 -4.04 5.61 13.95
C VAL A 304 -5.41 4.92 13.87
N VAL A 305 -6.38 5.54 13.18
CA VAL A 305 -7.70 4.92 12.96
C VAL A 305 -7.57 3.61 12.16
N ALA A 306 -6.74 3.59 11.12
CA ALA A 306 -6.47 2.38 10.35
C ALA A 306 -5.80 1.27 11.19
N GLN A 307 -4.93 1.62 12.17
CA GLN A 307 -4.34 0.65 13.09
C GLN A 307 -5.37 0.07 14.07
N VAL A 308 -6.37 0.86 14.47
CA VAL A 308 -7.51 0.32 15.25
C VAL A 308 -8.26 -0.74 14.45
N GLY A 309 -8.48 -0.50 13.15
CA GLY A 309 -9.09 -1.49 12.27
C GLY A 309 -8.27 -2.76 12.11
N ALA A 310 -6.97 -2.61 11.96
CA ALA A 310 -6.06 -3.75 11.91
C ALA A 310 -6.08 -4.56 13.21
N LEU A 311 -6.15 -3.88 14.36
CA LEU A 311 -6.30 -4.50 15.68
C LEU A 311 -7.61 -5.31 15.77
N VAL A 312 -8.74 -4.70 15.41
CA VAL A 312 -10.05 -5.35 15.46
C VAL A 312 -10.08 -6.59 14.55
N SER A 313 -9.68 -6.44 13.28
CA SER A 313 -9.64 -7.57 12.34
C SER A 313 -8.74 -8.71 12.83
N THR A 314 -7.58 -8.38 13.41
CA THR A 314 -6.66 -9.39 13.94
C THR A 314 -7.24 -10.08 15.16
N ASN A 315 -7.82 -9.34 16.10
CA ASN A 315 -8.42 -9.91 17.30
C ASN A 315 -9.61 -10.84 16.95
N VAL A 316 -10.44 -10.46 16.00
CA VAL A 316 -11.54 -11.31 15.51
C VAL A 316 -10.99 -12.57 14.84
N ALA A 317 -10.00 -12.44 13.96
CA ALA A 317 -9.44 -13.59 13.24
C ALA A 317 -8.69 -14.56 14.17
N THR A 318 -7.94 -14.04 15.16
CA THR A 318 -7.22 -14.90 16.14
C THR A 318 -8.20 -15.64 17.05
N ARG A 319 -9.27 -14.98 17.51
CA ARG A 319 -10.33 -15.64 18.30
C ARG A 319 -11.06 -16.71 17.48
N ALA A 320 -11.40 -16.41 16.24
CA ALA A 320 -12.04 -17.38 15.34
C ALA A 320 -11.16 -18.60 15.12
N GLY A 321 -9.83 -18.40 14.92
CA GLY A 321 -8.86 -19.50 14.80
C GLY A 321 -8.79 -20.37 16.05
N SER A 322 -8.70 -19.76 17.25
CA SER A 322 -8.67 -20.50 18.52
C SER A 322 -9.97 -21.27 18.77
N MET A 323 -11.14 -20.63 18.57
CA MET A 323 -12.45 -21.30 18.69
C MET A 323 -12.60 -22.47 17.71
N SER A 324 -12.09 -22.32 16.47
CA SER A 324 -12.11 -23.38 15.46
C SER A 324 -11.24 -24.56 15.89
N ALA A 325 -10.04 -24.30 16.39
CA ALA A 325 -9.14 -25.33 16.89
C ALA A 325 -9.71 -26.10 18.10
N GLU A 326 -10.36 -25.41 19.04
CA GLU A 326 -11.04 -26.01 20.18
C GLU A 326 -12.17 -26.97 19.76
N LEU A 327 -12.83 -26.69 18.63
CA LEU A 327 -13.88 -27.56 18.06
C LEU A 327 -13.33 -28.64 17.13
N GLY A 328 -12.00 -28.74 16.98
CA GLY A 328 -11.35 -29.74 16.13
C GLY A 328 -11.38 -29.43 14.63
N TYR A 329 -11.62 -28.17 14.25
CA TYR A 329 -11.52 -27.73 12.85
C TYR A 329 -10.09 -27.29 12.55
N ASP A 330 -9.30 -28.16 11.95
CA ASP A 330 -7.89 -27.91 11.60
C ASP A 330 -7.69 -27.19 10.25
N THR A 331 -8.69 -26.46 9.77
CA THR A 331 -8.62 -25.80 8.46
C THR A 331 -8.40 -24.31 8.64
N GLY A 332 -7.33 -23.77 8.06
CA GLY A 332 -6.94 -22.36 7.88
C GLY A 332 -7.91 -21.23 8.27
N SER A 333 -8.43 -21.25 9.51
CA SER A 333 -9.53 -20.42 10.00
C SER A 333 -9.05 -19.19 10.79
N GLY A 334 -7.73 -18.91 10.76
CA GLY A 334 -7.11 -17.87 11.57
C GLY A 334 -6.58 -16.69 10.78
N ILE A 335 -5.79 -15.84 11.47
CA ILE A 335 -5.23 -14.61 10.91
C ILE A 335 -4.23 -14.87 9.79
N ALA A 336 -3.52 -16.01 9.77
CA ALA A 336 -2.56 -16.35 8.72
C ALA A 336 -3.25 -16.48 7.36
N ALA A 337 -4.32 -17.27 7.28
CA ALA A 337 -5.10 -17.44 6.06
C ALA A 337 -5.68 -16.09 5.57
N TYR A 338 -6.21 -15.26 6.49
CA TYR A 338 -6.69 -13.91 6.18
C TYR A 338 -5.59 -13.02 5.58
N LYS A 339 -4.39 -13.04 6.15
CA LYS A 339 -3.25 -12.24 5.67
C LYS A 339 -2.78 -12.68 4.29
N PHE A 340 -2.67 -13.98 4.04
CA PHE A 340 -2.29 -14.50 2.73
C PHE A 340 -3.33 -14.12 1.66
N ALA A 341 -4.61 -14.26 1.95
CA ALA A 341 -5.69 -13.83 1.05
C ALA A 341 -5.67 -12.31 0.82
N SER A 342 -5.48 -11.49 1.86
CA SER A 342 -5.45 -10.03 1.75
C SER A 342 -4.29 -9.52 0.90
N MET A 343 -3.14 -10.21 0.92
CA MET A 343 -2.00 -9.88 0.09
C MET A 343 -2.29 -10.11 -1.40
N LEU A 344 -2.93 -11.24 -1.73
CA LEU A 344 -3.37 -11.52 -3.11
C LEU A 344 -4.38 -10.50 -3.61
N PHE A 345 -5.37 -10.17 -2.78
CA PHE A 345 -6.39 -9.16 -3.08
C PHE A 345 -5.80 -7.80 -3.45
N GLN A 346 -4.70 -7.38 -2.82
CA GLN A 346 -4.09 -6.08 -3.07
C GLN A 346 -3.26 -6.01 -4.37
N LEU A 347 -2.88 -7.14 -4.98
CA LEU A 347 -2.03 -7.15 -6.18
C LEU A 347 -2.65 -6.44 -7.39
N PRO A 348 -3.90 -6.68 -7.80
CA PRO A 348 -4.51 -5.98 -8.94
C PRO A 348 -4.57 -4.46 -8.73
N TYR A 349 -4.94 -4.03 -7.53
CA TYR A 349 -4.94 -2.62 -7.17
C TYR A 349 -3.55 -2.00 -7.28
N ALA A 350 -2.53 -2.65 -6.71
CA ALA A 350 -1.16 -2.15 -6.71
C ALA A 350 -0.55 -2.02 -8.11
N ILE A 351 -0.96 -2.87 -9.05
CA ILE A 351 -0.47 -2.84 -10.43
C ILE A 351 -1.25 -1.83 -11.28
N ILE A 352 -2.58 -1.86 -11.20
CA ILE A 352 -3.47 -1.13 -12.12
C ILE A 352 -3.81 0.24 -11.57
N ALA A 353 -4.49 0.29 -10.40
CA ALA A 353 -5.03 1.53 -9.89
C ALA A 353 -3.93 2.50 -9.47
N VAL A 354 -2.87 2.02 -8.82
CA VAL A 354 -1.73 2.87 -8.43
C VAL A 354 -1.06 3.49 -9.66
N SER A 355 -0.93 2.76 -10.78
CA SER A 355 -0.37 3.30 -12.02
C SER A 355 -1.22 4.44 -12.59
N VAL A 356 -2.55 4.26 -12.63
CA VAL A 356 -3.49 5.29 -13.08
C VAL A 356 -3.49 6.50 -12.14
N ILE A 357 -3.51 6.26 -10.83
CA ILE A 357 -3.48 7.29 -9.79
C ILE A 357 -2.21 8.14 -9.92
N THR A 358 -1.04 7.50 -10.06
CA THR A 358 0.25 8.19 -10.16
C THR A 358 0.33 9.09 -11.40
N ALA A 359 -0.29 8.69 -12.50
CA ALA A 359 -0.37 9.50 -13.71
C ALA A 359 -1.37 10.66 -13.61
N LEU A 360 -2.45 10.50 -12.85
CA LEU A 360 -3.52 11.50 -12.73
C LEU A 360 -3.27 12.54 -11.64
N LEU A 361 -2.60 12.18 -10.54
CA LEU A 361 -2.44 13.06 -9.38
C LEU A 361 -1.76 14.40 -9.71
N PRO A 362 -0.63 14.46 -10.48
CA PRO A 362 -0.03 15.73 -10.86
C PRO A 362 -0.99 16.61 -11.68
N ARG A 363 -1.68 16.01 -12.65
CA ARG A 363 -2.65 16.72 -13.50
C ARG A 363 -3.81 17.29 -12.70
N MET A 364 -4.38 16.49 -11.78
CA MET A 364 -5.44 16.98 -10.88
C MET A 364 -4.95 18.14 -10.02
N SER A 365 -3.71 18.08 -9.51
CA SER A 365 -3.12 19.16 -8.72
C SER A 365 -2.92 20.44 -9.55
N GLU A 366 -2.48 20.33 -10.81
CA GLU A 366 -2.39 21.45 -11.74
C GLU A 366 -3.77 22.09 -12.03
N HIS A 367 -4.79 21.24 -12.24
CA HIS A 367 -6.16 21.73 -12.47
C HIS A 367 -6.74 22.40 -11.23
N VAL A 368 -6.45 21.90 -10.03
CA VAL A 368 -6.82 22.54 -8.77
C VAL A 368 -6.15 23.90 -8.63
N ALA A 369 -4.83 23.98 -8.87
CA ALA A 369 -4.07 25.22 -8.79
C ALA A 369 -4.58 26.29 -9.79
N ALA A 370 -5.09 25.85 -10.95
CA ALA A 370 -5.69 26.70 -11.97
C ALA A 370 -7.20 26.98 -11.75
N GLY A 371 -7.79 26.54 -10.64
CA GLY A 371 -9.22 26.72 -10.33
C GLY A 371 -10.20 25.92 -11.23
N ARG A 372 -9.71 24.98 -12.05
CA ARG A 372 -10.48 24.26 -13.08
C ARG A 372 -11.16 23.02 -12.51
N LYS A 373 -12.19 23.19 -11.69
CA LYS A 373 -12.92 22.12 -10.99
C LYS A 373 -13.53 21.08 -11.94
N ASP A 374 -14.03 21.48 -13.11
CA ASP A 374 -14.61 20.58 -14.11
C ASP A 374 -13.59 19.62 -14.69
N GLN A 375 -12.33 20.03 -14.83
CA GLN A 375 -11.26 19.15 -15.29
C GLN A 375 -10.86 18.15 -14.21
N VAL A 376 -10.81 18.56 -12.93
CA VAL A 376 -10.59 17.63 -11.80
C VAL A 376 -11.69 16.56 -11.75
N ARG A 377 -12.96 16.95 -11.92
CA ARG A 377 -14.10 16.04 -12.02
C ARG A 377 -13.94 15.04 -13.18
N SER A 378 -13.60 15.54 -14.35
CA SER A 378 -13.39 14.73 -15.55
C SER A 378 -12.24 13.75 -15.37
N ASP A 379 -11.11 14.19 -14.83
CA ASP A 379 -9.94 13.34 -14.57
C ASP A 379 -10.26 12.25 -13.55
N PHE A 380 -10.95 12.56 -12.46
CA PHE A 380 -11.41 11.58 -11.48
C PHE A 380 -12.32 10.52 -12.12
N SER A 381 -13.38 10.98 -12.79
CA SER A 381 -14.37 10.10 -13.42
C SER A 381 -13.73 9.21 -14.49
N ARG A 382 -12.88 9.79 -15.34
CA ARG A 382 -12.13 9.05 -16.37
C ARG A 382 -11.16 8.05 -15.77
N GLY A 383 -10.41 8.46 -14.75
CA GLY A 383 -9.43 7.61 -14.06
C GLY A 383 -10.09 6.40 -13.42
N PHE A 384 -11.22 6.59 -12.75
CA PHE A 384 -11.95 5.48 -12.13
C PHE A 384 -12.50 4.51 -13.18
N ARG A 385 -13.13 5.01 -14.25
CA ARG A 385 -13.64 4.15 -15.33
C ARG A 385 -12.50 3.39 -16.02
N LEU A 386 -11.37 4.05 -16.30
CA LEU A 386 -10.23 3.40 -16.94
C LEU A 386 -9.61 2.31 -16.05
N SER A 387 -9.48 2.55 -14.74
CA SER A 387 -9.06 1.52 -13.79
C SER A 387 -10.05 0.35 -13.76
N SER A 388 -11.35 0.64 -13.77
CA SER A 388 -12.42 -0.37 -13.71
C SER A 388 -12.43 -1.31 -14.91
N VAL A 389 -11.99 -0.87 -16.10
CA VAL A 389 -11.88 -1.73 -17.30
C VAL A 389 -11.02 -2.97 -17.06
N LEU A 390 -9.98 -2.85 -16.26
CA LEU A 390 -9.10 -3.97 -15.92
C LEU A 390 -9.46 -4.59 -14.57
N ILE A 391 -9.83 -3.78 -13.57
CA ILE A 391 -10.10 -4.25 -12.21
C ILE A 391 -11.36 -5.13 -12.16
N VAL A 392 -12.43 -4.76 -12.87
CA VAL A 392 -13.68 -5.54 -12.84
C VAL A 392 -13.48 -6.97 -13.39
N PRO A 393 -12.94 -7.18 -14.61
CA PRO A 393 -12.74 -8.55 -15.11
C PRO A 393 -11.70 -9.33 -14.28
N ILE A 394 -10.66 -8.69 -13.75
CA ILE A 394 -9.70 -9.35 -12.88
C ILE A 394 -10.35 -9.74 -11.55
N ALA A 395 -11.17 -8.87 -10.95
CA ALA A 395 -11.90 -9.20 -9.73
C ALA A 395 -12.80 -10.42 -9.92
N VAL A 396 -13.56 -10.46 -11.02
CA VAL A 396 -14.44 -11.60 -11.35
C VAL A 396 -13.62 -12.87 -11.63
N ALA A 397 -12.52 -12.76 -12.38
CA ALA A 397 -11.63 -13.90 -12.61
C ALA A 397 -11.03 -14.43 -11.29
N MET A 398 -10.59 -13.51 -10.39
CA MET A 398 -10.09 -13.90 -9.06
C MET A 398 -11.18 -14.52 -8.18
N ILE A 399 -12.43 -14.09 -8.28
CA ILE A 399 -13.56 -14.74 -7.58
C ILE A 399 -13.72 -16.18 -8.08
N VAL A 400 -13.77 -16.37 -9.39
CA VAL A 400 -13.99 -17.69 -10.00
C VAL A 400 -12.82 -18.64 -9.74
N PHE A 401 -11.60 -18.16 -9.91
CA PHE A 401 -10.38 -18.98 -9.78
C PHE A 401 -9.73 -18.93 -8.39
N ALA A 402 -10.34 -18.26 -7.39
CA ALA A 402 -9.73 -18.07 -6.08
C ALA A 402 -9.25 -19.38 -5.44
N VAL A 403 -10.12 -20.38 -5.39
CA VAL A 403 -9.79 -21.68 -4.75
C VAL A 403 -8.74 -22.44 -5.57
N PRO A 404 -8.91 -22.75 -6.86
CA PRO A 404 -7.89 -23.48 -7.62
C PRO A 404 -6.56 -22.72 -7.68
N PHE A 405 -6.59 -21.39 -7.73
CA PHE A 405 -5.38 -20.56 -7.68
C PHE A 405 -4.64 -20.69 -6.34
N CYS A 406 -5.35 -20.59 -5.22
CA CYS A 406 -4.73 -20.71 -3.90
C CYS A 406 -4.21 -22.12 -3.64
N VAL A 407 -4.94 -23.17 -4.06
CA VAL A 407 -4.46 -24.56 -3.97
C VAL A 407 -3.18 -24.73 -4.79
N MET A 408 -3.16 -24.23 -6.03
CA MET A 408 -1.98 -24.32 -6.88
C MET A 408 -0.73 -23.69 -6.26
N ILE A 409 -0.86 -22.56 -5.58
CA ILE A 409 0.31 -21.81 -5.08
C ILE A 409 0.67 -22.08 -3.63
N TYR A 410 -0.32 -22.39 -2.76
CA TYR A 410 -0.11 -22.54 -1.33
C TYR A 410 -0.15 -23.97 -0.81
N ALA A 411 -0.75 -24.93 -1.53
CA ALA A 411 -0.84 -26.32 -1.08
C ALA A 411 0.52 -27.03 -1.14
N GLN A 412 1.46 -26.58 -0.33
CA GLN A 412 2.84 -27.07 -0.28
C GLN A 412 3.38 -27.02 1.15
N GLY A 413 4.25 -27.97 1.50
CA GLY A 413 4.93 -28.03 2.80
C GLY A 413 3.93 -28.17 3.96
N SER A 414 3.90 -27.19 4.86
CA SER A 414 3.02 -27.17 6.04
C SER A 414 1.58 -26.72 5.74
N THR A 415 1.25 -26.33 4.51
CA THR A 415 -0.10 -25.90 4.11
C THR A 415 -0.77 -27.02 3.30
N SER A 416 -1.84 -27.60 3.80
CA SER A 416 -2.63 -28.61 3.09
C SER A 416 -3.44 -28.00 1.93
N ALA A 417 -3.97 -28.86 1.05
CA ALA A 417 -4.86 -28.43 -0.02
C ALA A 417 -6.16 -27.79 0.54
N GLU A 418 -6.64 -28.28 1.67
CA GLU A 418 -7.83 -27.76 2.35
C GLU A 418 -7.57 -26.39 2.97
N ASP A 419 -6.42 -26.19 3.62
CA ASP A 419 -5.95 -24.88 4.11
C ASP A 419 -5.83 -23.86 2.98
N ALA A 420 -5.22 -24.28 1.87
CA ALA A 420 -5.07 -23.43 0.68
C ALA A 420 -6.44 -23.07 0.06
N ALA A 421 -7.39 -24.01 0.05
CA ALA A 421 -8.77 -23.76 -0.36
C ALA A 421 -9.47 -22.78 0.59
N ALA A 422 -9.18 -22.82 1.90
CA ALA A 422 -9.69 -21.83 2.86
C ALA A 422 -9.17 -20.42 2.55
N ILE A 423 -7.87 -20.26 2.23
CA ILE A 423 -7.33 -18.98 1.73
C ILE A 423 -8.11 -18.53 0.49
N GLY A 424 -8.39 -19.44 -0.44
CA GLY A 424 -9.17 -19.16 -1.66
C GLY A 424 -10.58 -18.67 -1.35
N ARG A 425 -11.29 -19.28 -0.40
CA ARG A 425 -12.63 -18.82 0.03
C ARG A 425 -12.59 -17.39 0.61
N ILE A 426 -11.60 -17.07 1.43
CA ILE A 426 -11.38 -15.73 1.97
C ILE A 426 -11.08 -14.72 0.83
N LEU A 427 -10.21 -15.11 -0.11
CA LEU A 427 -9.85 -14.29 -1.26
C LEU A 427 -11.06 -13.98 -2.15
N MET A 428 -11.95 -14.95 -2.35
CA MET A 428 -13.19 -14.77 -3.10
C MET A 428 -14.02 -13.62 -2.54
N VAL A 429 -14.21 -13.58 -1.22
CA VAL A 429 -14.96 -12.51 -0.54
C VAL A 429 -14.22 -11.17 -0.62
N PHE A 430 -12.90 -11.16 -0.44
CA PHE A 430 -12.10 -9.95 -0.63
C PHE A 430 -12.26 -9.35 -2.03
N CYS A 431 -12.28 -10.18 -3.07
CA CYS A 431 -12.32 -9.70 -4.46
C CYS A 431 -13.65 -9.00 -4.80
N VAL A 432 -14.75 -9.31 -4.11
CA VAL A 432 -16.00 -8.54 -4.19
C VAL A 432 -15.79 -7.10 -3.76
N MET A 433 -14.89 -6.87 -2.79
CA MET A 433 -14.62 -5.54 -2.22
C MET A 433 -13.56 -4.74 -3.00
N LEU A 434 -12.99 -5.28 -4.08
CA LEU A 434 -11.91 -4.63 -4.85
C LEU A 434 -12.36 -3.32 -5.51
N ILE A 435 -13.60 -3.23 -5.94
CA ILE A 435 -14.14 -2.03 -6.59
C ILE A 435 -14.39 -0.90 -5.58
N PRO A 436 -15.12 -1.11 -4.46
CA PRO A 436 -15.23 -0.09 -3.41
C PRO A 436 -13.87 0.37 -2.87
N PHE A 437 -12.94 -0.57 -2.67
CA PHE A 437 -11.57 -0.27 -2.26
C PHE A 437 -10.88 0.68 -3.25
N THR A 438 -10.94 0.38 -4.55
CA THR A 438 -10.33 1.21 -5.59
C THR A 438 -10.97 2.60 -5.67
N LEU A 439 -12.30 2.68 -5.57
CA LEU A 439 -13.04 3.95 -5.57
C LEU A 439 -12.60 4.83 -4.41
N PHE A 440 -12.57 4.29 -3.18
CA PHE A 440 -12.14 4.99 -1.99
C PHE A 440 -10.72 5.55 -2.13
N GLN A 441 -9.80 4.73 -2.60
CA GLN A 441 -8.40 5.12 -2.77
C GLN A 441 -8.23 6.26 -3.80
N LEU A 442 -9.02 6.24 -4.89
CA LEU A 442 -8.99 7.32 -5.87
C LEU A 442 -9.62 8.60 -5.33
N GLN A 443 -10.73 8.52 -4.58
CA GLN A 443 -11.37 9.66 -3.91
C GLN A 443 -10.41 10.32 -2.92
N MET A 444 -9.68 9.55 -2.12
CA MET A 444 -8.64 10.09 -1.23
C MET A 444 -7.61 10.94 -1.99
N ARG A 445 -7.18 10.50 -3.18
CA ARG A 445 -6.21 11.26 -3.99
C ARG A 445 -6.77 12.59 -4.48
N VAL A 446 -8.08 12.66 -4.77
CA VAL A 446 -8.73 13.94 -5.11
C VAL A 446 -8.68 14.91 -3.93
N PHE A 447 -8.98 14.44 -2.70
CA PHE A 447 -8.85 15.28 -1.52
C PHE A 447 -7.41 15.76 -1.30
N TYR A 448 -6.42 14.88 -1.50
CA TYR A 448 -5.01 15.27 -1.39
C TYR A 448 -4.59 16.28 -2.47
N ALA A 449 -5.09 16.15 -3.69
CA ALA A 449 -4.88 17.14 -4.75
C ALA A 449 -5.49 18.50 -4.40
N LEU A 450 -6.64 18.50 -3.70
CA LEU A 450 -7.29 19.70 -3.15
C LEU A 450 -6.58 20.27 -1.91
N GLY A 451 -5.49 19.67 -1.44
CA GLY A 451 -4.78 20.07 -0.23
C GLY A 451 -5.50 19.72 1.08
N ASP A 452 -6.55 18.91 1.02
CA ASP A 452 -7.37 18.55 2.18
C ASP A 452 -7.03 17.16 2.70
N THR A 453 -6.19 17.10 3.72
CA THR A 453 -5.89 15.86 4.46
C THR A 453 -6.84 15.62 5.64
N ARG A 454 -7.54 16.69 6.10
CA ARG A 454 -8.44 16.65 7.25
C ARG A 454 -9.70 15.83 6.96
N THR A 455 -10.33 16.09 5.83
CA THR A 455 -11.61 15.43 5.47
C THR A 455 -11.47 13.90 5.39
N PRO A 456 -10.49 13.31 4.67
CA PRO A 456 -10.28 11.85 4.68
C PRO A 456 -10.02 11.28 6.09
N ALA A 457 -9.25 11.98 6.92
CA ALA A 457 -8.97 11.56 8.29
C ALA A 457 -10.25 11.50 9.15
N LEU A 458 -11.13 12.49 9.02
CA LEU A 458 -12.41 12.50 9.77
C LEU A 458 -13.39 11.45 9.24
N ILE A 459 -13.42 11.19 7.94
CA ILE A 459 -14.27 10.16 7.32
C ILE A 459 -13.82 8.75 7.71
N SER A 460 -12.52 8.55 7.95
CA SER A 460 -12.04 7.24 8.39
C SER A 460 -12.65 6.78 9.72
N ILE A 461 -13.06 7.72 10.61
CA ILE A 461 -13.64 7.39 11.92
C ILE A 461 -14.99 6.66 11.78
N PRO A 462 -16.05 7.23 11.15
CA PRO A 462 -17.30 6.50 10.98
C PRO A 462 -17.15 5.24 10.12
N SER A 463 -16.23 5.24 9.16
CA SER A 463 -15.90 4.05 8.37
C SER A 463 -15.34 2.93 9.25
N GLU A 464 -14.44 3.28 10.19
CA GLU A 464 -13.83 2.32 11.11
C GLU A 464 -14.83 1.82 12.16
N ILE A 465 -15.73 2.66 12.64
CA ILE A 465 -16.81 2.24 13.54
C ILE A 465 -17.70 1.20 12.84
N ALA A 466 -18.08 1.44 11.58
CA ALA A 466 -18.86 0.48 10.81
C ALA A 466 -18.12 -0.85 10.62
N HIS A 467 -16.82 -0.81 10.29
CA HIS A 467 -15.96 -1.99 10.21
C HIS A 467 -15.89 -2.73 11.56
N ALA A 468 -15.55 -2.05 12.66
CA ALA A 468 -15.35 -2.65 13.96
C ALA A 468 -16.64 -3.30 14.49
N VAL A 469 -17.76 -2.60 14.42
CA VAL A 469 -19.06 -3.14 14.85
C VAL A 469 -19.42 -4.40 14.06
N THR A 470 -19.28 -4.36 12.73
CA THR A 470 -19.61 -5.51 11.89
C THR A 470 -18.63 -6.67 12.08
N ALA A 471 -17.33 -6.39 12.22
CA ALA A 471 -16.33 -7.43 12.46
C ALA A 471 -16.55 -8.15 13.82
N ILE A 472 -16.82 -7.39 14.88
CA ILE A 472 -17.09 -7.96 16.21
C ILE A 472 -18.40 -8.74 16.19
N SER A 473 -19.42 -8.26 15.47
CA SER A 473 -20.73 -8.98 15.41
C SER A 473 -20.61 -10.36 14.77
N LEU A 474 -19.63 -10.61 13.88
CA LEU A 474 -19.39 -11.95 13.34
C LEU A 474 -19.07 -12.98 14.44
N LEU A 475 -18.35 -12.60 15.49
CA LEU A 475 -18.05 -13.50 16.62
C LEU A 475 -19.31 -13.97 17.37
N TYR A 476 -20.36 -13.14 17.39
CA TYR A 476 -21.62 -13.49 18.06
C TYR A 476 -22.56 -14.27 17.14
N PHE A 477 -22.72 -13.82 15.89
CA PHE A 477 -23.67 -14.44 14.97
C PHE A 477 -23.18 -15.75 14.36
N MET A 478 -21.87 -16.00 14.39
CA MET A 478 -21.25 -17.21 13.83
C MET A 478 -20.49 -18.02 14.88
N ALA A 479 -20.85 -17.89 16.16
CA ALA A 479 -20.21 -18.60 17.27
C ALA A 479 -20.27 -20.14 17.11
N ASP A 480 -21.36 -20.66 16.55
CA ASP A 480 -21.55 -22.10 16.30
C ASP A 480 -20.76 -22.63 15.07
N SER A 481 -20.19 -21.73 14.29
CA SER A 481 -19.42 -22.10 13.08
C SER A 481 -18.21 -21.18 12.90
N PRO A 482 -17.26 -21.17 13.87
CA PRO A 482 -16.16 -20.20 13.92
C PRO A 482 -15.21 -20.30 12.71
N GLN A 483 -15.12 -21.46 12.07
CA GLN A 483 -14.34 -21.68 10.84
C GLN A 483 -14.79 -20.79 9.66
N HIS A 484 -16.03 -20.29 9.69
CA HIS A 484 -16.53 -19.38 8.65
C HIS A 484 -16.34 -17.89 8.98
N ILE A 485 -16.03 -17.52 10.24
CA ILE A 485 -15.88 -16.10 10.63
C ILE A 485 -14.81 -15.43 9.78
N VAL A 486 -13.66 -16.07 9.61
CA VAL A 486 -12.54 -15.49 8.85
C VAL A 486 -12.84 -15.41 7.36
N VAL A 487 -13.68 -16.33 6.82
CA VAL A 487 -14.14 -16.26 5.43
C VAL A 487 -14.97 -15.02 5.18
N TRP A 488 -15.80 -14.60 6.15
CA TRP A 488 -16.67 -13.43 6.04
C TRP A 488 -16.03 -12.13 6.55
N LEU A 489 -14.86 -12.19 7.20
CA LEU A 489 -14.15 -11.01 7.74
C LEU A 489 -13.78 -9.96 6.67
N PRO A 490 -13.59 -10.29 5.38
CA PRO A 490 -13.45 -9.26 4.34
C PRO A 490 -14.70 -8.40 4.11
N VAL A 491 -15.90 -8.81 4.57
CA VAL A 491 -17.12 -8.00 4.44
C VAL A 491 -17.06 -6.74 5.33
N PRO A 492 -16.79 -6.81 6.64
CA PRO A 492 -16.49 -5.63 7.46
C PRO A 492 -15.41 -4.73 6.86
N TYR A 493 -14.30 -5.32 6.40
CA TYR A 493 -13.23 -4.60 5.72
C TYR A 493 -13.75 -3.83 4.48
N GLY A 494 -14.59 -4.47 3.66
CA GLY A 494 -15.22 -3.83 2.51
C GLY A 494 -16.21 -2.73 2.92
N LEU A 495 -16.94 -2.92 4.01
CA LEU A 495 -17.89 -1.93 4.53
C LEU A 495 -17.19 -0.62 4.93
N TYR A 496 -15.98 -0.69 5.51
CA TYR A 496 -15.14 0.50 5.71
C TYR A 496 -15.02 1.34 4.44
N TYR A 497 -14.69 0.69 3.32
CA TYR A 497 -14.51 1.40 2.04
C TYR A 497 -15.82 1.86 1.42
N ILE A 498 -16.90 1.11 1.59
CA ILE A 498 -18.22 1.49 1.10
C ILE A 498 -18.73 2.73 1.84
N VAL A 499 -18.73 2.70 3.17
CA VAL A 499 -19.17 3.84 4.00
C VAL A 499 -18.34 5.08 3.71
N GLY A 500 -17.00 4.93 3.73
CA GLY A 500 -16.09 6.03 3.43
C GLY A 500 -16.29 6.58 2.01
N SER A 501 -16.45 5.71 1.01
CA SER A 501 -16.69 6.13 -0.37
C SER A 501 -18.01 6.88 -0.55
N VAL A 502 -19.07 6.47 0.13
CA VAL A 502 -20.38 7.17 0.06
C VAL A 502 -20.26 8.58 0.63
N ILE A 503 -19.62 8.72 1.80
CA ILE A 503 -19.41 10.03 2.43
C ILE A 503 -18.50 10.91 1.56
N MET A 504 -17.37 10.37 1.08
CA MET A 504 -16.44 11.08 0.20
C MET A 504 -17.11 11.49 -1.11
N TRP A 505 -17.93 10.61 -1.70
CA TRP A 505 -18.67 10.91 -2.93
C TRP A 505 -19.59 12.13 -2.74
N TYR A 506 -20.36 12.14 -1.65
CA TYR A 506 -21.25 13.26 -1.32
C TYR A 506 -20.48 14.57 -1.16
N MET A 507 -19.36 14.55 -0.44
CA MET A 507 -18.54 15.75 -0.22
C MET A 507 -17.86 16.23 -1.50
N LEU A 508 -17.30 15.32 -2.30
CA LEU A 508 -16.69 15.66 -3.60
C LEU A 508 -17.74 16.17 -4.60
N HIS A 509 -18.94 15.59 -4.59
CA HIS A 509 -20.05 16.06 -5.43
C HIS A 509 -20.37 17.54 -5.16
N LYS A 510 -20.41 17.94 -3.88
CA LYS A 510 -20.61 19.36 -3.51
C LYS A 510 -19.42 20.24 -3.90
N ARG A 511 -18.19 19.80 -3.68
CA ARG A 511 -16.98 20.62 -3.92
C ARG A 511 -16.67 20.82 -5.40
N LEU A 512 -16.97 19.83 -6.25
CA LEU A 512 -16.68 19.82 -7.69
C LEU A 512 -17.91 20.15 -8.56
N ASN A 513 -19.01 20.64 -7.95
CA ASN A 513 -20.26 20.95 -8.64
C ASN A 513 -20.81 19.76 -9.46
N GLY A 514 -20.77 18.59 -8.87
CA GLY A 514 -21.19 17.33 -9.49
C GLY A 514 -20.04 16.33 -9.66
N LEU A 515 -20.44 15.09 -9.86
CA LEU A 515 -19.56 13.99 -10.29
C LEU A 515 -20.32 13.24 -11.38
N ASP A 516 -19.64 12.74 -12.41
CA ASP A 516 -20.25 12.02 -13.53
C ASP A 516 -20.79 10.63 -13.12
N GLY A 517 -21.58 10.58 -12.03
CA GLY A 517 -22.04 9.37 -11.39
C GLY A 517 -22.81 8.44 -12.30
N ARG A 518 -23.77 8.99 -13.09
CA ARG A 518 -24.59 8.21 -14.01
C ARG A 518 -23.73 7.52 -15.09
N LYS A 519 -22.77 8.23 -15.65
CA LYS A 519 -21.84 7.68 -16.64
C LYS A 519 -20.96 6.60 -16.03
N THR A 520 -20.42 6.86 -14.84
CA THR A 520 -19.57 5.91 -14.09
C THR A 520 -20.35 4.64 -13.72
N ALA A 521 -21.56 4.78 -13.17
CA ALA A 521 -22.43 3.65 -12.81
C ALA A 521 -22.83 2.83 -14.05
N SER A 522 -23.15 3.50 -15.17
CA SER A 522 -23.46 2.81 -16.44
C SER A 522 -22.26 2.01 -16.96
N THR A 523 -21.04 2.59 -16.93
CA THR A 523 -19.83 1.88 -17.34
C THR A 523 -19.57 0.66 -16.44
N LEU A 524 -19.66 0.83 -15.10
CA LEU A 524 -19.50 -0.28 -14.16
C LEU A 524 -20.52 -1.40 -14.40
N PHE A 525 -21.79 -1.05 -14.54
CA PHE A 525 -22.84 -2.03 -14.83
C PHE A 525 -22.55 -2.81 -16.12
N LYS A 526 -22.22 -2.12 -17.20
CA LYS A 526 -21.86 -2.75 -18.47
C LYS A 526 -20.64 -3.66 -18.35
N LEU A 527 -19.61 -3.25 -17.59
CA LEU A 527 -18.43 -4.07 -17.34
C LEU A 527 -18.77 -5.35 -16.58
N HIS A 528 -19.62 -5.28 -15.52
CA HIS A 528 -20.06 -6.48 -14.80
C HIS A 528 -20.89 -7.41 -15.69
N VAL A 529 -21.82 -6.88 -16.47
CA VAL A 529 -22.60 -7.69 -17.43
C VAL A 529 -21.67 -8.34 -18.47
N ALA A 530 -20.64 -7.62 -18.94
CA ALA A 530 -19.68 -8.16 -19.91
C ALA A 530 -18.82 -9.29 -19.33
N THR A 531 -18.66 -9.36 -18.00
CA THR A 531 -17.91 -10.47 -17.36
C THR A 531 -18.73 -11.75 -17.20
N ILE A 532 -20.07 -11.71 -17.30
CA ILE A 532 -20.93 -12.88 -17.07
C ILE A 532 -20.57 -14.06 -17.99
N PRO A 533 -20.45 -13.90 -19.33
CA PRO A 533 -20.09 -15.00 -20.21
C PRO A 533 -18.70 -15.58 -19.91
N ALA A 534 -17.76 -14.70 -19.57
CA ALA A 534 -16.40 -15.11 -19.17
C ALA A 534 -16.42 -15.93 -17.87
N ALA A 535 -17.15 -15.47 -16.86
CA ALA A 535 -17.30 -16.17 -15.59
C ALA A 535 -17.98 -17.54 -15.77
N ALA A 536 -19.09 -17.59 -16.50
CA ALA A 536 -19.83 -18.82 -16.77
C ALA A 536 -18.94 -19.87 -17.48
N PHE A 537 -18.20 -19.46 -18.51
CA PHE A 537 -17.26 -20.33 -19.18
C PHE A 537 -16.11 -20.81 -18.26
N SER A 538 -15.58 -19.90 -17.44
CA SER A 538 -14.51 -20.25 -16.50
C SER A 538 -14.98 -21.25 -15.43
N VAL A 539 -16.19 -21.09 -14.90
CA VAL A 539 -16.81 -22.06 -13.98
C VAL A 539 -17.00 -23.41 -14.68
N LEU A 540 -17.49 -23.42 -15.94
CA LEU A 540 -17.61 -24.64 -16.72
C LEU A 540 -16.25 -25.36 -16.85
N MET A 541 -15.18 -24.63 -17.13
CA MET A 541 -13.84 -25.21 -17.21
C MET A 541 -13.37 -25.81 -15.87
N ILE A 542 -13.66 -25.14 -14.75
CA ILE A 542 -13.36 -25.70 -13.42
C ILE A 542 -14.11 -27.02 -13.22
N VAL A 543 -15.39 -27.10 -13.53
CA VAL A 543 -16.20 -28.33 -13.40
C VAL A 543 -15.69 -29.44 -14.31
N VAL A 544 -15.36 -29.12 -15.56
CA VAL A 544 -14.86 -30.12 -16.54
C VAL A 544 -13.52 -30.70 -16.10
N PHE A 545 -12.60 -29.86 -15.64
CA PHE A 545 -11.26 -30.31 -15.26
C PHE A 545 -11.20 -30.90 -13.83
N ASN A 546 -12.17 -30.58 -12.96
CA ASN A 546 -12.20 -31.11 -11.58
C ASN A 546 -12.40 -32.65 -11.51
N GLY A 547 -12.83 -33.27 -12.61
CA GLY A 547 -12.92 -34.73 -12.72
C GLY A 547 -11.61 -35.43 -13.12
N LEU A 548 -10.53 -34.68 -13.37
CA LEU A 548 -9.23 -35.24 -13.74
C LEU A 548 -8.39 -35.56 -12.48
N PRO A 549 -7.53 -36.58 -12.54
CA PRO A 549 -6.69 -36.95 -11.38
C PRO A 549 -5.62 -35.90 -11.08
N GLY A 550 -5.39 -35.65 -9.78
CA GLY A 550 -4.40 -34.69 -9.25
C GLY A 550 -4.95 -33.29 -9.04
N ASP A 551 -4.30 -32.51 -8.18
CA ASP A 551 -4.77 -31.17 -7.78
C ASP A 551 -4.19 -30.05 -8.68
N LEU A 552 -2.91 -30.18 -9.05
CA LEU A 552 -2.18 -29.11 -9.72
C LEU A 552 -2.56 -28.94 -11.20
N TRP A 553 -2.57 -30.06 -11.97
CA TRP A 553 -2.83 -30.02 -13.42
C TRP A 553 -4.26 -29.63 -13.77
N PRO A 554 -5.31 -30.15 -13.09
CA PRO A 554 -6.67 -29.70 -13.31
C PRO A 554 -6.87 -28.22 -12.99
N ALA A 555 -6.30 -27.75 -11.87
CA ALA A 555 -6.35 -26.35 -11.50
C ALA A 555 -5.68 -25.46 -12.57
N LEU A 556 -4.46 -25.78 -13.00
CA LEU A 556 -3.74 -25.04 -14.02
C LEU A 556 -4.49 -25.04 -15.36
N ALA A 557 -4.96 -26.22 -15.82
CA ALA A 557 -5.68 -26.36 -17.09
C ALA A 557 -6.99 -25.55 -17.09
N SER A 558 -7.76 -25.62 -16.00
CA SER A 558 -9.00 -24.85 -15.86
C SER A 558 -8.75 -23.34 -15.88
N MET A 559 -7.70 -22.87 -15.22
CA MET A 559 -7.33 -21.46 -15.18
C MET A 559 -6.82 -20.96 -16.53
N VAL A 560 -5.98 -21.75 -17.22
CA VAL A 560 -5.47 -21.37 -18.56
C VAL A 560 -6.61 -21.37 -19.59
N ALA A 561 -7.38 -22.44 -19.68
CA ALA A 561 -8.49 -22.54 -20.64
C ALA A 561 -9.59 -21.50 -20.32
N GLY A 562 -10.04 -21.43 -19.06
CA GLY A 562 -11.07 -20.50 -18.63
C GLY A 562 -10.60 -19.05 -18.70
N GLY A 563 -9.35 -18.77 -18.32
CA GLY A 563 -8.79 -17.42 -18.34
C GLY A 563 -8.58 -16.87 -19.76
N LEU A 564 -7.99 -17.65 -20.67
CA LEU A 564 -7.75 -17.20 -22.06
C LEU A 564 -9.07 -17.01 -22.83
N VAL A 565 -9.93 -18.02 -22.82
CA VAL A 565 -11.23 -17.93 -23.51
C VAL A 565 -12.14 -16.91 -22.82
N GLY A 566 -12.13 -16.87 -21.48
CA GLY A 566 -12.87 -15.87 -20.70
C GLY A 566 -12.46 -14.44 -21.03
N ALA A 567 -11.15 -14.17 -21.19
CA ALA A 567 -10.68 -12.85 -21.61
C ALA A 567 -11.21 -12.45 -23.01
N VAL A 568 -11.23 -13.39 -23.95
CA VAL A 568 -11.81 -13.16 -25.30
C VAL A 568 -13.31 -12.89 -25.19
N LEU A 569 -14.05 -13.71 -24.44
CA LEU A 569 -15.50 -13.54 -24.24
C LEU A 569 -15.81 -12.19 -23.57
N PHE A 570 -15.04 -11.78 -22.57
CA PHE A 570 -15.19 -10.45 -21.96
C PHE A 570 -15.01 -9.33 -22.98
N VAL A 571 -13.94 -9.37 -23.79
CA VAL A 571 -13.67 -8.34 -24.80
C VAL A 571 -14.81 -8.28 -25.84
N VAL A 572 -15.30 -9.43 -26.29
CA VAL A 572 -16.41 -9.51 -27.24
C VAL A 572 -17.69 -8.95 -26.63
N ALA A 573 -18.05 -9.37 -25.42
CA ALA A 573 -19.22 -8.87 -24.70
C ALA A 573 -19.13 -7.35 -24.40
N ALA A 574 -17.97 -6.85 -24.00
CA ALA A 574 -17.76 -5.43 -23.75
C ALA A 574 -17.90 -4.58 -25.02
N LYS A 575 -17.48 -5.09 -26.18
CA LYS A 575 -17.72 -4.44 -27.47
C LYS A 575 -19.21 -4.43 -27.82
N PHE A 576 -19.91 -5.53 -27.62
CA PHE A 576 -21.37 -5.64 -27.86
C PHE A 576 -22.14 -4.63 -26.99
N LEU A 577 -21.74 -4.44 -25.74
CA LEU A 577 -22.34 -3.48 -24.82
C LEU A 577 -21.90 -2.02 -25.06
N ASN A 578 -21.09 -1.78 -26.09
CA ASN A 578 -20.53 -0.46 -26.41
C ASN A 578 -19.83 0.19 -25.19
N VAL A 579 -18.91 -0.54 -24.55
CA VAL A 579 -18.04 0.00 -23.50
C VAL A 579 -16.88 0.75 -24.15
N THR A 580 -17.04 2.07 -24.28
CA THR A 580 -16.08 2.94 -25.01
C THR A 580 -14.68 2.92 -24.42
N GLU A 581 -14.56 2.71 -23.11
CA GLU A 581 -13.28 2.62 -22.43
C GLU A 581 -12.47 1.37 -22.83
N VAL A 582 -13.16 0.24 -23.09
CA VAL A 582 -12.52 -1.01 -23.56
C VAL A 582 -12.04 -0.85 -24.98
N THR A 583 -12.87 -0.29 -25.87
CA THR A 583 -12.48 -0.05 -27.27
C THR A 583 -11.30 0.91 -27.37
N SER A 584 -11.32 2.01 -26.62
CA SER A 584 -10.21 2.96 -26.56
C SER A 584 -8.91 2.33 -26.06
N PHE A 585 -8.98 1.44 -25.06
CA PHE A 585 -7.82 0.72 -24.55
C PHE A 585 -7.24 -0.24 -25.62
N LEU A 586 -8.09 -0.98 -26.30
CA LEU A 586 -7.67 -1.90 -27.37
C LEU A 586 -7.02 -1.16 -28.55
N ASP A 587 -7.56 -0.01 -28.95
CA ASP A 587 -7.01 0.82 -30.02
C ASP A 587 -5.62 1.35 -29.64
N LEU A 588 -5.43 1.73 -28.39
CA LEU A 588 -4.13 2.17 -27.88
C LEU A 588 -3.07 1.05 -27.93
N VAL A 589 -3.45 -0.16 -27.52
CA VAL A 589 -2.59 -1.35 -27.60
C VAL A 589 -2.27 -1.69 -29.07
N ARG A 590 -3.28 -1.70 -29.94
CA ARG A 590 -3.12 -1.98 -31.38
C ARG A 590 -2.19 -0.97 -32.06
N THR A 591 -2.32 0.31 -31.73
CA THR A 591 -1.48 1.38 -32.30
C THR A 591 -0.01 1.24 -31.85
N ARG A 592 0.24 0.83 -30.59
CA ARG A 592 1.61 0.58 -30.11
C ARG A 592 2.24 -0.65 -30.75
N LEU A 593 1.47 -1.73 -30.93
CA LEU A 593 1.97 -2.95 -31.60
C LEU A 593 2.28 -2.73 -33.10
N ARG A 594 1.56 -1.82 -33.75
CA ARG A 594 1.81 -1.46 -35.17
C ARG A 594 3.02 -0.53 -35.37
N ARG A 595 3.48 0.14 -34.30
CA ARG A 595 4.65 1.04 -34.35
C ARG A 595 5.97 0.35 -33.97
N ARG A 596 5.93 -0.91 -33.58
CA ARG A 596 7.07 -1.81 -33.44
C ARG A 596 7.18 -2.73 -34.66
#